data_4e8b4429e28c8ef6df066c9a35362b8d
#
_entry.id   4e8b4429e28c8ef6df066c9a35362b8d
#
_cell.length_a   1.000
_cell.length_b   1.000
_cell.length_c   1.000
_cell.angle_alpha   90.00
_cell.angle_beta   90.00
_cell.angle_gamma   90.00
#
_symmetry.space_group_name_H-M   'P 1'
#
loop_
_entity.id
_entity.type
_entity.pdbx_description
1 polymer ?
#
loop_
_entity_poly.entity_id
_entity_poly.type
_entity_poly.pdbx_seq_one_letter_code
_entity_poly.pdbx_strand_id
1 'polypeptide(L)'
;MRAAHIVRPVYMFMTVFSVSLLLLAGTNSTFAAEIEPFVGDYVGSANVVDSDGTETPRDMSVSISELKDGFNVSWTTTTYKGDGRIKEEEYSVDFKTTERPDVFSAAMKRNVFGHEVPLDPMKGEPFVWGRIEGATLTVFSLFIGPNGGYELQQFDRTLADGGLDLSFSRFRNGEKSRSVETFLEKK
;
A
#
# COMPACT_ATOMS: atom_id res chain seq x y z
N MET A 1 -57.23 -66.22 42.12
CA MET A 1 -57.15 -65.11 41.14
C MET A 1 -55.86 -64.41 41.36
N ARG A 2 -54.84 -64.62 40.46
CA ARG A 2 -53.49 -64.01 40.58
C ARG A 2 -53.35 -62.99 39.45
N ALA A 3 -53.13 -61.72 39.82
CA ALA A 3 -52.87 -60.66 38.90
C ALA A 3 -51.36 -60.66 38.52
N ALA A 4 -51.04 -60.70 37.24
CA ALA A 4 -49.70 -60.68 36.70
C ALA A 4 -49.30 -59.22 36.50
N HIS A 5 -48.22 -58.80 37.14
CA HIS A 5 -47.56 -57.51 36.86
C HIS A 5 -46.64 -57.62 35.66
N ILE A 6 -46.96 -56.86 34.61
CA ILE A 6 -46.13 -56.74 33.42
C ILE A 6 -45.16 -55.56 33.69
N VAL A 7 -43.90 -55.88 33.84
CA VAL A 7 -42.79 -54.89 33.89
C VAL A 7 -42.37 -54.56 32.46
N ARG A 8 -42.54 -53.31 32.03
CA ARG A 8 -42.01 -52.78 30.75
C ARG A 8 -40.60 -52.27 30.96
N PRO A 9 -39.64 -52.66 30.16
CA PRO A 9 -38.26 -52.01 30.18
C PRO A 9 -38.28 -50.64 29.51
N VAL A 10 -37.82 -49.65 30.24
CA VAL A 10 -37.57 -48.30 29.74
C VAL A 10 -36.22 -48.33 29.03
N TYR A 11 -36.24 -48.20 27.71
CA TYR A 11 -35.03 -47.97 26.92
C TYR A 11 -34.64 -46.49 27.04
N MET A 12 -33.56 -46.22 27.77
CA MET A 12 -32.94 -44.90 27.88
C MET A 12 -32.11 -44.67 26.63
N PHE A 13 -32.64 -43.86 25.71
CA PHE A 13 -31.87 -43.36 24.54
C PHE A 13 -30.85 -42.35 25.01
N MET A 14 -29.59 -42.75 25.00
CA MET A 14 -28.44 -41.91 25.27
C MET A 14 -28.05 -41.20 23.94
N THR A 15 -28.57 -39.99 23.75
CA THR A 15 -28.17 -39.12 22.64
C THR A 15 -26.76 -38.60 22.89
N VAL A 16 -25.80 -39.14 22.15
CA VAL A 16 -24.43 -38.63 22.10
C VAL A 16 -24.45 -37.34 21.30
N PHE A 17 -24.30 -36.19 22.01
CA PHE A 17 -24.15 -34.88 21.41
C PHE A 17 -22.68 -34.72 21.00
N SER A 18 -22.36 -35.01 19.73
CA SER A 18 -21.05 -34.72 19.14
C SER A 18 -20.91 -33.23 18.95
N VAL A 19 -20.19 -32.59 19.87
CA VAL A 19 -19.75 -31.20 19.68
C VAL A 19 -18.57 -31.20 18.68
N SER A 20 -18.88 -30.93 17.42
CA SER A 20 -17.85 -30.64 16.42
C SER A 20 -17.26 -29.25 16.71
N LEU A 21 -16.07 -29.23 17.33
CA LEU A 21 -15.24 -28.04 17.50
C LEU A 21 -14.67 -27.65 16.13
N LEU A 22 -15.36 -26.76 15.41
CA LEU A 22 -14.81 -26.11 14.23
C LEU A 22 -13.68 -25.19 14.69
N LEU A 23 -12.42 -25.62 14.48
CA LEU A 23 -11.24 -24.76 14.53
C LEU A 23 -11.35 -23.76 13.37
N LEU A 24 -11.82 -22.54 13.64
CA LEU A 24 -11.60 -21.41 12.76
C LEU A 24 -10.09 -21.12 12.81
N ALA A 25 -9.34 -21.70 11.88
CA ALA A 25 -8.03 -21.19 11.52
C ALA A 25 -8.24 -19.80 10.92
N GLY A 26 -8.04 -18.76 11.73
CA GLY A 26 -8.03 -17.37 11.28
C GLY A 26 -6.94 -17.23 10.22
N THR A 27 -7.32 -17.09 8.98
CA THR A 27 -6.40 -16.82 7.88
C THR A 27 -6.01 -15.36 7.93
N ASN A 28 -4.75 -15.08 8.30
CA ASN A 28 -4.09 -13.77 8.11
C ASN A 28 -3.84 -13.49 6.61
N SER A 29 -4.73 -13.91 5.73
CA SER A 29 -4.53 -13.89 4.27
C SER A 29 -5.11 -12.64 3.59
N THR A 30 -5.79 -11.75 4.31
CA THR A 30 -6.48 -10.61 3.68
C THR A 30 -5.50 -9.63 3.07
N PHE A 31 -4.39 -9.37 3.73
CA PHE A 31 -3.40 -8.39 3.29
C PHE A 31 -2.62 -8.83 2.02
N ALA A 32 -2.11 -10.06 2.00
CA ALA A 32 -1.37 -10.59 0.83
C ALA A 32 -2.27 -10.58 -0.42
N ALA A 33 -3.56 -10.83 -0.27
CA ALA A 33 -4.52 -10.79 -1.37
C ALA A 33 -4.79 -9.38 -1.91
N GLU A 34 -4.60 -8.33 -1.12
CA GLU A 34 -4.83 -6.94 -1.55
C GLU A 34 -3.66 -6.37 -2.35
N ILE A 35 -2.40 -6.67 -1.96
CA ILE A 35 -1.22 -6.15 -2.66
C ILE A 35 -0.79 -7.01 -3.85
N GLU A 36 -1.12 -8.31 -3.83
CA GLU A 36 -0.69 -9.29 -4.84
C GLU A 36 -0.97 -8.84 -6.28
N PRO A 37 -2.13 -8.23 -6.64
CA PRO A 37 -2.38 -7.76 -8.00
C PRO A 37 -1.41 -6.69 -8.49
N PHE A 38 -0.85 -5.90 -7.56
CA PHE A 38 0.09 -4.81 -7.87
C PHE A 38 1.54 -5.29 -7.95
N VAL A 39 1.85 -6.51 -7.50
CA VAL A 39 3.24 -7.02 -7.46
C VAL A 39 3.81 -7.16 -8.87
N GLY A 40 4.99 -6.58 -9.07
CA GLY A 40 5.69 -6.62 -10.35
C GLY A 40 6.63 -5.45 -10.57
N ASP A 41 7.29 -5.51 -11.73
CA ASP A 41 8.16 -4.44 -12.22
C ASP A 41 7.48 -3.76 -13.40
N TYR A 42 7.53 -2.43 -13.42
CA TYR A 42 6.82 -1.59 -14.38
C TYR A 42 7.74 -0.51 -14.93
N VAL A 43 7.55 -0.13 -16.18
CA VAL A 43 8.31 0.94 -16.83
C VAL A 43 7.39 1.81 -17.67
N GLY A 44 7.70 3.09 -17.75
CA GLY A 44 7.00 4.04 -18.59
C GLY A 44 7.76 5.33 -18.76
N SER A 45 7.22 6.24 -19.55
CA SER A 45 7.76 7.56 -19.76
C SER A 45 6.66 8.60 -19.82
N ALA A 46 6.97 9.85 -19.49
CA ALA A 46 6.06 10.98 -19.60
C ALA A 46 6.81 12.27 -19.92
N ASN A 47 6.12 13.18 -20.62
CA ASN A 47 6.54 14.58 -20.67
C ASN A 47 5.89 15.33 -19.50
N VAL A 48 6.69 15.83 -18.58
CA VAL A 48 6.22 16.64 -17.46
C VAL A 48 6.19 18.09 -17.88
N VAL A 49 5.00 18.69 -17.84
CA VAL A 49 4.82 20.12 -18.14
C VAL A 49 4.93 20.90 -16.83
N ASP A 50 5.90 21.79 -16.73
CA ASP A 50 6.05 22.71 -15.61
C ASP A 50 5.08 23.92 -15.76
N SER A 51 4.92 24.71 -14.71
CA SER A 51 3.99 25.84 -14.67
C SER A 51 4.31 26.95 -15.69
N ASP A 52 5.52 26.98 -16.23
CA ASP A 52 5.96 27.90 -17.29
C ASP A 52 5.75 27.32 -18.71
N GLY A 53 5.16 26.13 -18.83
CA GLY A 53 4.93 25.43 -20.09
C GLY A 53 6.15 24.64 -20.60
N THR A 54 7.24 24.60 -19.88
CA THR A 54 8.42 23.79 -20.26
C THR A 54 8.10 22.31 -20.14
N GLU A 55 8.30 21.57 -21.21
CA GLU A 55 8.18 20.10 -21.24
C GLU A 55 9.52 19.45 -20.90
N THR A 56 9.49 18.54 -19.95
CA THR A 56 10.67 17.79 -19.52
C THR A 56 10.40 16.29 -19.64
N PRO A 57 11.07 15.59 -20.57
CA PRO A 57 10.93 14.14 -20.70
C PRO A 57 11.47 13.42 -19.46
N ARG A 58 10.75 12.38 -19.03
CA ARG A 58 11.16 11.51 -17.93
C ARG A 58 10.87 10.05 -18.24
N ASP A 59 11.83 9.20 -17.92
CA ASP A 59 11.60 7.77 -17.81
C ASP A 59 11.35 7.40 -16.34
N MET A 60 10.46 6.45 -16.14
CA MET A 60 10.05 5.98 -14.83
C MET A 60 10.07 4.46 -14.77
N SER A 61 10.56 3.92 -13.67
CA SER A 61 10.39 2.53 -13.33
C SER A 61 9.81 2.42 -11.92
N VAL A 62 8.96 1.42 -11.70
CA VAL A 62 8.37 1.11 -10.39
C VAL A 62 8.51 -0.39 -10.16
N SER A 63 8.95 -0.79 -8.98
CA SER A 63 8.93 -2.15 -8.51
C SER A 63 8.08 -2.24 -7.26
N ILE A 64 7.13 -3.16 -7.23
CA ILE A 64 6.27 -3.43 -6.09
C ILE A 64 6.48 -4.88 -5.70
N SER A 65 6.84 -5.11 -4.43
CA SER A 65 7.10 -6.44 -3.91
C SER A 65 6.44 -6.65 -2.56
N GLU A 66 6.01 -7.89 -2.32
CA GLU A 66 5.44 -8.28 -1.04
C GLU A 66 6.55 -8.44 0.01
N LEU A 67 6.28 -8.02 1.25
CA LEU A 67 7.08 -8.26 2.43
C LEU A 67 6.28 -9.10 3.44
N LYS A 68 6.94 -9.66 4.44
CA LYS A 68 6.31 -10.50 5.46
C LYS A 68 5.12 -9.83 6.15
N ASP A 69 5.26 -8.53 6.48
CA ASP A 69 4.27 -7.76 7.24
C ASP A 69 3.84 -6.48 6.48
N GLY A 70 3.90 -6.52 5.13
CA GLY A 70 3.61 -5.37 4.31
C GLY A 70 4.10 -5.51 2.88
N PHE A 71 4.50 -4.42 2.27
CA PHE A 71 5.02 -4.39 0.91
C PHE A 71 6.07 -3.29 0.75
N ASN A 72 6.90 -3.43 -0.27
CA ASN A 72 7.83 -2.39 -0.70
C ASN A 72 7.33 -1.76 -2.01
N VAL A 73 7.49 -0.46 -2.13
CA VAL A 73 7.40 0.27 -3.40
C VAL A 73 8.71 1.00 -3.61
N SER A 74 9.42 0.64 -4.66
CA SER A 74 10.60 1.37 -5.11
C SER A 74 10.34 1.97 -6.50
N TRP A 75 10.92 3.13 -6.75
CA TRP A 75 10.80 3.76 -8.07
C TRP A 75 12.05 4.58 -8.40
N THR A 76 12.35 4.62 -9.69
CA THR A 76 13.40 5.46 -10.25
C THR A 76 12.78 6.43 -11.25
N THR A 77 13.25 7.68 -11.23
CA THR A 77 12.88 8.69 -12.21
C THR A 77 14.13 9.24 -12.86
N THR A 78 14.26 9.07 -14.15
CA THR A 78 15.32 9.64 -14.97
C THR A 78 14.78 10.87 -15.70
N THR A 79 15.33 12.03 -15.43
CA THR A 79 14.91 13.31 -16.01
C THR A 79 15.96 13.80 -17.01
N TYR A 80 15.52 14.05 -18.24
CA TYR A 80 16.38 14.60 -19.33
C TYR A 80 16.21 16.10 -19.40
N LYS A 81 17.22 16.85 -18.96
CA LYS A 81 17.16 18.32 -18.94
C LYS A 81 17.51 18.91 -20.30
N GLY A 82 16.94 20.07 -20.61
CA GLY A 82 17.19 20.78 -21.88
C GLY A 82 18.63 21.17 -22.14
N ASP A 83 19.48 21.20 -21.11
CA ASP A 83 20.92 21.44 -21.20
C ASP A 83 21.78 20.19 -21.41
N GLY A 84 21.12 19.04 -21.65
CA GLY A 84 21.75 17.73 -21.87
C GLY A 84 22.11 16.97 -20.59
N ARG A 85 21.90 17.53 -19.41
CA ARG A 85 22.13 16.82 -18.14
C ARG A 85 21.03 15.80 -17.90
N ILE A 86 21.43 14.64 -17.36
CA ILE A 86 20.54 13.61 -16.90
C ILE A 86 20.53 13.64 -15.37
N LYS A 87 19.33 13.63 -14.76
CA LYS A 87 19.15 13.51 -13.31
C LYS A 87 18.39 12.24 -13.03
N GLU A 88 18.95 11.36 -12.22
CA GLU A 88 18.28 10.18 -11.73
C GLU A 88 17.98 10.31 -10.24
N GLU A 89 16.80 9.92 -9.84
CA GLU A 89 16.31 9.90 -8.46
C GLU A 89 15.70 8.54 -8.19
N GLU A 90 16.18 7.89 -7.15
CA GLU A 90 15.71 6.58 -6.71
C GLU A 90 15.14 6.68 -5.30
N TYR A 91 14.02 6.01 -5.07
CA TYR A 91 13.34 5.93 -3.80
C TYR A 91 12.89 4.50 -3.53
N SER A 92 12.91 4.11 -2.28
CA SER A 92 12.39 2.81 -1.83
C SER A 92 11.71 3.00 -0.47
N VAL A 93 10.49 2.51 -0.34
CA VAL A 93 9.69 2.65 0.87
C VAL A 93 9.05 1.31 1.22
N ASP A 94 9.36 0.81 2.42
CA ASP A 94 8.67 -0.33 3.00
C ASP A 94 7.40 0.17 3.70
N PHE A 95 6.29 -0.45 3.40
CA PHE A 95 5.00 -0.20 4.03
C PHE A 95 4.61 -1.35 4.94
N LYS A 96 4.09 -1.03 6.13
CA LYS A 96 3.58 -1.99 7.11
C LYS A 96 2.08 -1.80 7.31
N THR A 97 1.40 -2.89 7.60
CA THR A 97 -0.01 -2.86 8.00
C THR A 97 -0.20 -2.02 9.26
N THR A 98 -1.37 -1.41 9.39
CA THR A 98 -1.80 -0.67 10.57
C THR A 98 -3.07 -1.29 11.16
N GLU A 99 -3.57 -0.75 12.27
CA GLU A 99 -4.87 -1.14 12.83
C GLU A 99 -6.06 -0.71 11.94
N ARG A 100 -5.80 0.15 10.96
CA ARG A 100 -6.81 0.59 9.99
C ARG A 100 -6.73 -0.29 8.75
N PRO A 101 -7.83 -0.93 8.36
CA PRO A 101 -7.89 -1.65 7.09
C PRO A 101 -7.44 -0.74 5.94
N ASP A 102 -6.78 -1.32 4.95
CA ASP A 102 -6.38 -0.68 3.69
C ASP A 102 -5.45 0.53 3.83
N VAL A 103 -4.96 0.85 5.05
CA VAL A 103 -4.04 1.95 5.33
C VAL A 103 -2.71 1.40 5.88
N PHE A 104 -1.62 1.83 5.26
CA PHE A 104 -0.27 1.34 5.52
C PHE A 104 0.63 2.50 5.94
N SER A 105 1.44 2.29 6.96
CA SER A 105 2.45 3.26 7.37
C SER A 105 3.78 2.95 6.69
N ALA A 106 4.53 3.97 6.27
CA ALA A 106 5.92 3.76 5.88
C ALA A 106 6.73 3.20 7.05
N ALA A 107 7.68 2.31 6.75
CA ALA A 107 8.60 1.81 7.74
C ALA A 107 9.38 2.96 8.38
N MET A 108 9.47 2.90 9.69
CA MET A 108 10.04 3.95 10.50
C MET A 108 11.56 3.84 10.51
N LYS A 109 12.25 4.95 10.74
CA LYS A 109 13.68 4.91 11.04
C LYS A 109 13.91 4.27 12.42
N ARG A 110 15.07 3.62 12.61
CA ARG A 110 15.46 3.11 13.91
C ARG A 110 16.19 4.20 14.71
N ASN A 111 15.76 4.40 15.96
CA ASN A 111 16.48 5.26 16.89
C ASN A 111 17.75 4.56 17.41
N VAL A 112 18.55 5.28 18.21
CA VAL A 112 19.81 4.76 18.79
C VAL A 112 19.64 3.54 19.71
N PHE A 113 18.42 3.28 20.17
CA PHE A 113 18.06 2.11 20.98
C PHE A 113 17.49 0.95 20.15
N GLY A 114 17.48 1.08 18.82
CA GLY A 114 16.96 0.06 17.92
C GLY A 114 15.43 0.04 17.77
N HIS A 115 14.71 0.96 18.41
CA HIS A 115 13.25 1.07 18.29
C HIS A 115 12.88 1.80 16.98
N GLU A 116 11.86 1.32 16.30
CA GLU A 116 11.27 2.00 15.16
C GLU A 116 10.53 3.26 15.63
N VAL A 117 10.83 4.39 15.01
CA VAL A 117 10.18 5.67 15.29
C VAL A 117 9.70 6.29 13.96
N PRO A 118 8.49 6.86 13.93
CA PRO A 118 7.98 7.50 12.72
C PRO A 118 8.90 8.68 12.31
N LEU A 119 8.95 8.93 11.01
CA LEU A 119 9.55 10.14 10.48
C LEU A 119 8.73 11.34 10.96
N ASP A 120 9.42 12.43 11.31
CA ASP A 120 8.80 13.62 11.90
C ASP A 120 8.81 14.78 10.90
N PRO A 121 7.67 15.11 10.27
CA PRO A 121 7.61 16.18 9.29
C PRO A 121 7.95 17.55 9.89
N MET A 122 7.80 17.74 11.22
CA MET A 122 8.22 18.97 11.89
C MET A 122 9.75 19.13 11.98
N LYS A 123 10.49 18.05 11.73
CA LYS A 123 11.95 18.04 11.62
C LYS A 123 12.45 18.05 10.17
N GLY A 124 11.54 18.29 9.21
CA GLY A 124 11.85 18.27 7.78
C GLY A 124 11.96 16.88 7.17
N GLU A 125 11.52 15.84 7.89
CA GLU A 125 11.44 14.49 7.37
C GLU A 125 10.06 14.27 6.70
N PRO A 126 9.95 13.51 5.58
CA PRO A 126 8.65 13.27 4.97
C PRO A 126 7.80 12.35 5.85
N PHE A 127 6.51 12.64 5.98
CA PHE A 127 5.54 11.68 6.51
C PHE A 127 4.91 10.94 5.34
N VAL A 128 5.12 9.61 5.28
CA VAL A 128 4.70 8.79 4.16
C VAL A 128 3.72 7.72 4.62
N TRP A 129 2.65 7.53 3.87
CA TRP A 129 1.69 6.44 4.08
C TRP A 129 1.15 5.93 2.75
N GLY A 130 0.59 4.73 2.77
CA GLY A 130 -0.06 4.09 1.63
C GLY A 130 -1.53 3.80 1.92
N ARG A 131 -2.32 3.66 0.85
CA ARG A 131 -3.70 3.18 0.89
C ARG A 131 -3.97 2.33 -0.34
N ILE A 132 -4.67 1.21 -0.14
CA ILE A 132 -5.26 0.45 -1.24
C ILE A 132 -6.77 0.64 -1.19
N GLU A 133 -7.37 1.05 -2.28
CA GLU A 133 -8.82 1.21 -2.41
C GLU A 133 -9.26 0.67 -3.77
N GLY A 134 -9.91 -0.50 -3.75
CA GLY A 134 -10.28 -1.22 -4.97
C GLY A 134 -9.06 -1.55 -5.83
N ALA A 135 -9.02 -1.06 -7.04
CA ALA A 135 -7.94 -1.29 -8.00
C ALA A 135 -6.81 -0.25 -7.92
N THR A 136 -6.74 0.59 -6.89
CA THR A 136 -5.77 1.68 -6.80
C THR A 136 -4.92 1.58 -5.54
N LEU A 137 -3.61 1.53 -5.72
CA LEU A 137 -2.60 1.74 -4.68
C LEU A 137 -2.15 3.19 -4.71
N THR A 138 -2.48 3.94 -3.65
CA THR A 138 -2.06 5.33 -3.47
C THR A 138 -0.93 5.42 -2.45
N VAL A 139 0.14 6.13 -2.80
CA VAL A 139 1.21 6.53 -1.88
C VAL A 139 1.17 8.04 -1.70
N PHE A 140 1.14 8.46 -0.45
CA PHE A 140 1.19 9.87 -0.07
C PHE A 140 2.51 10.20 0.60
N SER A 141 3.02 11.42 0.36
CA SER A 141 4.20 11.95 1.04
C SER A 141 3.95 13.43 1.40
N LEU A 142 4.01 13.73 2.69
CA LEU A 142 3.81 15.07 3.25
C LEU A 142 5.13 15.63 3.76
N PHE A 143 5.49 16.83 3.29
CA PHE A 143 6.65 17.60 3.73
C PHE A 143 6.18 18.90 4.36
N ILE A 144 6.82 19.32 5.46
CA ILE A 144 6.62 20.62 6.08
C ILE A 144 7.89 21.41 5.97
N GLY A 145 7.82 22.58 5.32
CA GLY A 145 8.96 23.49 5.14
C GLY A 145 9.28 24.29 6.41
N PRO A 146 10.46 24.92 6.48
CA PRO A 146 10.90 25.66 7.66
C PRO A 146 9.98 26.84 8.02
N ASN A 147 9.23 27.36 7.07
CA ASN A 147 8.28 28.46 7.24
C ASN A 147 6.85 28.00 7.57
N GLY A 148 6.65 26.68 7.83
CA GLY A 148 5.34 26.10 8.09
C GLY A 148 4.47 25.84 6.86
N GLY A 149 4.93 26.18 5.66
CA GLY A 149 4.29 25.76 4.41
C GLY A 149 4.45 24.25 4.21
N TYR A 150 3.53 23.62 3.45
CA TYR A 150 3.59 22.19 3.22
C TYR A 150 3.51 21.82 1.73
N GLU A 151 4.08 20.67 1.42
CA GLU A 151 3.94 20.00 0.13
C GLU A 151 3.38 18.59 0.35
N LEU A 152 2.27 18.27 -0.34
CA LEU A 152 1.71 16.93 -0.40
C LEU A 152 1.94 16.38 -1.80
N GLN A 153 2.53 15.19 -1.87
CA GLN A 153 2.66 14.42 -3.09
C GLN A 153 1.74 13.19 -3.00
N GLN A 154 1.03 12.89 -4.08
CA GLN A 154 0.15 11.75 -4.22
C GLN A 154 0.51 10.99 -5.49
N PHE A 155 0.70 9.68 -5.34
CA PHE A 155 1.00 8.75 -6.43
C PHE A 155 -0.09 7.69 -6.46
N ASP A 156 -1.00 7.78 -7.39
CA ASP A 156 -2.04 6.77 -7.63
C ASP A 156 -1.54 5.80 -8.70
N ARG A 157 -1.61 4.51 -8.41
CA ARG A 157 -1.28 3.41 -9.31
C ARG A 157 -2.50 2.53 -9.42
N THR A 158 -3.21 2.67 -10.52
CA THR A 158 -4.45 1.92 -10.76
C THR A 158 -4.16 0.74 -11.68
N LEU A 159 -4.62 -0.45 -11.29
CA LEU A 159 -4.50 -1.65 -12.12
C LEU A 159 -5.17 -1.44 -13.47
N ALA A 160 -4.44 -1.73 -14.53
CA ALA A 160 -4.90 -1.66 -15.91
C ALA A 160 -4.41 -2.89 -16.68
N ASP A 161 -4.99 -3.13 -17.86
CA ASP A 161 -4.57 -4.26 -18.70
C ASP A 161 -3.12 -4.10 -19.16
N GLY A 162 -2.28 -5.04 -18.79
CA GLY A 162 -0.85 -5.05 -19.09
C GLY A 162 0.01 -4.11 -18.23
N GLY A 163 -0.53 -3.46 -17.16
CA GLY A 163 0.30 -2.59 -16.32
C GLY A 163 -0.46 -1.78 -15.30
N LEU A 164 0.01 -0.56 -15.08
CA LEU A 164 -0.57 0.40 -14.14
C LEU A 164 -0.77 1.76 -14.81
N ASP A 165 -1.94 2.36 -14.62
CA ASP A 165 -2.11 3.78 -14.85
C ASP A 165 -1.54 4.55 -13.65
N LEU A 166 -0.51 5.37 -13.90
CA LEU A 166 0.10 6.24 -12.90
C LEU A 166 -0.47 7.64 -13.03
N SER A 167 -1.05 8.15 -11.94
CA SER A 167 -1.37 9.57 -11.76
C SER A 167 -0.56 10.13 -10.60
N PHE A 168 0.27 11.11 -10.86
CA PHE A 168 1.02 11.86 -9.85
C PHE A 168 0.46 13.26 -9.72
N SER A 169 0.23 13.70 -8.49
CA SER A 169 -0.17 15.06 -8.16
C SER A 169 0.68 15.62 -7.03
N ARG A 170 1.09 16.88 -7.17
CA ARG A 170 1.79 17.62 -6.14
C ARG A 170 1.03 18.89 -5.80
N PHE A 171 0.79 19.06 -4.50
CA PHE A 171 0.11 20.23 -3.94
C PHE A 171 1.08 21.00 -3.03
N ARG A 172 1.07 22.30 -3.13
CA ARG A 172 1.79 23.21 -2.21
C ARG A 172 0.78 24.15 -1.56
N ASN A 173 0.71 24.09 -0.24
CA ASN A 173 -0.26 24.88 0.55
C ASN A 173 -1.71 24.76 0.02
N GLY A 174 -2.11 23.57 -0.42
CA GLY A 174 -3.44 23.30 -0.95
C GLY A 174 -3.62 23.53 -2.45
N GLU A 175 -2.68 24.20 -3.13
CA GLU A 175 -2.75 24.44 -4.57
C GLU A 175 -2.01 23.37 -5.37
N LYS A 176 -2.63 22.86 -6.42
CA LYS A 176 -2.00 21.87 -7.31
C LYS A 176 -0.89 22.54 -8.12
N SER A 177 0.35 22.12 -7.87
CA SER A 177 1.55 22.71 -8.49
C SER A 177 2.12 21.88 -9.64
N ARG A 178 1.78 20.58 -9.71
CA ARG A 178 2.22 19.67 -10.78
C ARG A 178 1.30 18.46 -10.86
N SER A 179 1.14 17.92 -12.07
CA SER A 179 0.57 16.59 -12.30
C SER A 179 1.28 15.90 -13.45
N VAL A 180 1.27 14.57 -13.41
CA VAL A 180 1.78 13.69 -14.46
C VAL A 180 0.83 12.51 -14.55
N GLU A 181 0.45 12.14 -15.77
CA GLU A 181 -0.33 10.93 -16.03
C GLU A 181 0.41 10.12 -17.08
N THR A 182 0.57 8.84 -16.85
CA THR A 182 1.20 7.93 -17.80
C THR A 182 0.83 6.48 -17.50
N PHE A 183 0.96 5.63 -18.50
CA PHE A 183 0.86 4.19 -18.35
C PHE A 183 2.24 3.60 -18.06
N LEU A 184 2.30 2.70 -17.09
CA LEU A 184 3.48 1.91 -16.74
C LEU A 184 3.24 0.47 -17.18
N GLU A 185 3.96 0.04 -18.21
CA GLU A 185 3.88 -1.33 -18.75
C GLU A 185 4.54 -2.32 -17.78
N LYS A 186 3.88 -3.44 -17.51
CA LYS A 186 4.43 -4.53 -16.71
C LYS A 186 5.48 -5.30 -17.52
N LYS A 187 6.65 -5.55 -16.93
CA LYS A 187 7.74 -6.33 -17.55
C LYS A 187 7.50 -7.83 -17.48
#